data_e8ab6b05640ce1b1e59e31c65f7dbd52
#
_entry.id   e8ab6b05640ce1b1e59e31c65f7dbd52
#
_cell.length_a   1.000
_cell.length_b   1.000
_cell.length_c   1.000
_cell.angle_alpha   90.00
_cell.angle_beta   90.00
_cell.angle_gamma   90.00
#
_symmetry.space_group_name_H-M   'P 1'
#
loop_
_entity.id
_entity.type
_entity.pdbx_description
1 polymer ?
#
loop_
_entity_poly.entity_id
_entity_poly.type
_entity_poly.pdbx_seq_one_letter_code
_entity_poly.pdbx_strand_id
1 'polypeptide(L)'
;VNYEKIKISSKEKKIKIDSEQEIITGSFIKSFGADVVKKYLSSSRINDALINISSSTITGLNKRKKFWKVIIEDPDDETKDLFLLKLSNKSISVSGNNNSFISINGENYGHIISPKTGFPGKNKLLAVISSSAFKSDVFSTGLYNFSGCDFIQKINSIDDLEGVLINEKREIFYSENFKDFILENYTK
;
A
#
# COMPACT_ATOMS: atom_id res chain seq x y z
N VAL A 1 12.16 -17.39 4.98
CA VAL A 1 10.68 -17.45 4.88
C VAL A 1 10.32 -18.42 3.76
N ASN A 2 9.60 -19.50 4.07
CA ASN A 2 9.15 -20.46 3.04
C ASN A 2 7.61 -20.39 2.95
N TYR A 3 7.11 -19.48 2.12
CA TYR A 3 5.66 -19.29 1.92
C TYR A 3 5.00 -20.44 1.13
N GLU A 4 5.76 -21.25 0.41
CA GLU A 4 5.25 -22.40 -0.36
C GLU A 4 4.67 -23.49 0.55
N LYS A 5 5.08 -23.53 1.82
CA LYS A 5 4.53 -24.43 2.82
C LYS A 5 3.15 -24.02 3.33
N ILE A 6 2.72 -22.79 3.07
CA ILE A 6 1.40 -22.30 3.48
C ILE A 6 0.33 -22.93 2.58
N LYS A 7 -0.61 -23.66 3.18
CA LYS A 7 -1.74 -24.26 2.46
C LYS A 7 -3.03 -23.55 2.85
N ILE A 8 -3.77 -23.08 1.86
CA ILE A 8 -5.03 -22.35 2.05
C ILE A 8 -6.19 -23.19 1.51
N SER A 9 -7.17 -23.47 2.37
CA SER A 9 -8.45 -24.08 1.98
C SER A 9 -9.56 -23.04 2.07
N SER A 10 -9.93 -22.47 0.93
CA SER A 10 -11.04 -21.51 0.86
C SER A 10 -12.38 -22.14 1.24
N LYS A 11 -12.58 -23.43 0.90
CA LYS A 11 -13.80 -24.19 1.22
C LYS A 11 -13.97 -24.37 2.72
N GLU A 12 -12.90 -24.71 3.43
CA GLU A 12 -12.94 -24.96 4.87
C GLU A 12 -12.61 -23.69 5.69
N LYS A 13 -12.25 -22.58 5.03
CA LYS A 13 -11.78 -21.34 5.67
C LYS A 13 -10.63 -21.60 6.65
N LYS A 14 -9.67 -22.42 6.22
CA LYS A 14 -8.50 -22.82 7.03
C LYS A 14 -7.21 -22.45 6.34
N ILE A 15 -6.23 -22.08 7.15
CA ILE A 15 -4.83 -21.91 6.75
C ILE A 15 -4.01 -22.90 7.56
N LYS A 16 -3.17 -23.67 6.88
CA LYS A 16 -2.19 -24.56 7.51
C LYS A 16 -0.80 -24.01 7.26
N ILE A 17 -0.04 -23.87 8.33
CA ILE A 17 1.36 -23.46 8.35
C ILE A 17 2.21 -24.51 9.07
N ASP A 18 3.53 -24.46 8.89
CA ASP A 18 4.46 -25.29 9.67
C ASP A 18 4.61 -24.75 11.10
N SER A 19 5.12 -25.59 12.01
CA SER A 19 5.33 -25.27 13.43
C SER A 19 6.28 -24.08 13.66
N GLU A 20 7.19 -23.82 12.72
CA GLU A 20 8.17 -22.71 12.79
C GLU A 20 7.72 -21.48 11.99
N GLN A 21 6.49 -21.47 11.48
CA GLN A 21 5.94 -20.34 10.75
C GLN A 21 4.92 -19.57 11.59
N GLU A 22 4.92 -18.26 11.42
CA GLU A 22 3.95 -17.35 12.02
C GLU A 22 3.31 -16.48 10.95
N ILE A 23 2.03 -16.18 11.11
CA ILE A 23 1.30 -15.22 10.27
C ILE A 23 1.16 -13.92 11.04
N ILE A 24 1.86 -12.88 10.57
CA ILE A 24 1.79 -11.55 11.14
C ILE A 24 0.73 -10.75 10.39
N THR A 25 -0.37 -10.40 11.08
CA THR A 25 -1.50 -9.68 10.46
C THR A 25 -1.31 -8.16 10.38
N GLY A 26 -0.20 -7.64 10.90
CA GLY A 26 0.07 -6.20 11.02
C GLY A 26 0.00 -5.42 9.69
N SER A 27 0.34 -6.08 8.58
CA SER A 27 0.35 -5.48 7.24
C SER A 27 -1.02 -5.37 6.58
N PHE A 28 -2.11 -5.88 7.19
CA PHE A 28 -3.44 -5.82 6.55
C PHE A 28 -4.62 -5.72 7.52
N ILE A 29 -4.43 -5.92 8.82
CA ILE A 29 -5.56 -5.89 9.76
C ILE A 29 -6.19 -4.48 9.87
N LYS A 30 -5.36 -3.44 9.80
CA LYS A 30 -5.83 -2.06 9.86
C LYS A 30 -6.66 -1.69 8.64
N SER A 31 -6.18 -2.02 7.47
CA SER A 31 -6.86 -1.75 6.20
C SER A 31 -8.15 -2.57 6.03
N PHE A 32 -8.18 -3.80 6.54
CA PHE A 32 -9.42 -4.56 6.67
C PHE A 32 -10.44 -3.83 7.55
N GLY A 33 -10.00 -3.30 8.70
CA GLY A 33 -10.83 -2.46 9.56
C GLY A 33 -11.37 -1.21 8.84
N ALA A 34 -10.55 -0.56 7.98
CA ALA A 34 -11.00 0.57 7.17
C ALA A 34 -12.14 0.19 6.21
N ASP A 35 -12.07 -0.97 5.56
CA ASP A 35 -13.14 -1.46 4.68
C ASP A 35 -14.43 -1.79 5.47
N VAL A 36 -14.32 -2.32 6.69
CA VAL A 36 -15.45 -2.54 7.59
C VAL A 36 -16.11 -1.20 7.97
N VAL A 37 -15.31 -0.21 8.36
CA VAL A 37 -15.81 1.15 8.69
C VAL A 37 -16.45 1.79 7.46
N LYS A 38 -15.82 1.72 6.28
CA LYS A 38 -16.37 2.20 5.00
C LYS A 38 -17.76 1.61 4.74
N LYS A 39 -17.92 0.30 4.89
CA LYS A 39 -19.21 -0.39 4.71
C LYS A 39 -20.24 0.09 5.74
N TYR A 40 -19.86 0.23 6.99
CA TYR A 40 -20.74 0.71 8.06
C TYR A 40 -21.23 2.14 7.79
N LEU A 41 -20.32 3.06 7.46
CA LEU A 41 -20.68 4.45 7.14
C LEU A 41 -21.67 4.52 5.96
N SER A 42 -21.40 3.75 4.89
CA SER A 42 -22.27 3.69 3.71
C SER A 42 -23.66 3.15 4.06
N SER A 43 -23.77 2.12 4.89
CA SER A 43 -25.05 1.58 5.35
C SER A 43 -25.81 2.56 6.25
N SER A 44 -25.09 3.39 6.98
CA SER A 44 -25.64 4.47 7.83
C SER A 44 -25.93 5.76 7.01
N ARG A 45 -25.87 5.70 5.70
CA ARG A 45 -26.09 6.82 4.78
C ARG A 45 -25.06 7.96 4.91
N ILE A 46 -23.92 7.70 5.52
CA ILE A 46 -22.78 8.61 5.56
C ILE A 46 -21.91 8.31 4.35
N ASN A 47 -22.02 9.17 3.33
CA ASN A 47 -21.37 8.93 2.03
C ASN A 47 -20.28 9.96 1.69
N ASP A 48 -19.99 10.89 2.59
CA ASP A 48 -18.91 11.86 2.47
C ASP A 48 -18.05 11.77 3.73
N ALA A 49 -16.94 11.03 3.65
CA ALA A 49 -16.03 10.80 4.77
C ALA A 49 -14.61 10.53 4.28
N LEU A 50 -13.63 10.87 5.09
CA LEU A 50 -12.25 10.47 4.93
C LEU A 50 -11.85 9.59 6.13
N ILE A 51 -11.47 8.35 5.86
CA ILE A 51 -10.99 7.41 6.86
C ILE A 51 -9.47 7.37 6.72
N ASN A 52 -8.76 7.80 7.77
CA ASN A 52 -7.31 7.77 7.82
C ASN A 52 -6.86 6.81 8.92
N ILE A 53 -6.07 5.80 8.55
CA ILE A 53 -5.54 4.82 9.49
C ILE A 53 -4.00 4.92 9.51
N SER A 54 -3.48 5.54 10.55
CA SER A 54 -2.03 5.68 10.80
C SER A 54 -1.26 6.29 9.62
N SER A 55 -1.88 7.19 8.87
CA SER A 55 -1.33 7.86 7.68
C SER A 55 -0.88 6.93 6.54
N SER A 56 -0.76 5.62 6.77
CA SER A 56 -0.35 4.66 5.74
C SER A 56 -1.50 4.17 4.86
N THR A 57 -2.75 4.26 5.34
CA THR A 57 -3.94 3.85 4.58
C THR A 57 -5.03 4.89 4.71
N ILE A 58 -5.46 5.46 3.60
CA ILE A 58 -6.49 6.50 3.54
C ILE A 58 -7.60 6.06 2.58
N THR A 59 -8.85 6.18 3.01
CA THR A 59 -10.04 5.85 2.22
C THR A 59 -10.96 7.03 2.11
N GLY A 60 -11.26 7.45 0.89
CA GLY A 60 -12.22 8.52 0.61
C GLY A 60 -13.58 7.97 0.21
N LEU A 61 -14.63 8.38 0.92
CA LEU A 61 -16.03 8.20 0.54
C LEU A 61 -16.56 9.51 -0.02
N ASN A 62 -17.17 9.49 -1.20
CA ASN A 62 -17.64 10.68 -1.88
C ASN A 62 -19.01 10.48 -2.52
N LYS A 63 -19.98 11.32 -2.14
CA LYS A 63 -21.26 11.45 -2.83
C LYS A 63 -21.51 12.88 -3.30
N ARG A 64 -21.22 13.86 -2.45
CA ARG A 64 -21.44 15.29 -2.71
C ARG A 64 -20.18 15.99 -3.19
N LYS A 65 -19.03 15.67 -2.58
CA LYS A 65 -17.73 16.16 -3.01
C LYS A 65 -17.28 15.42 -4.26
N LYS A 66 -16.53 16.09 -5.14
CA LYS A 66 -15.97 15.42 -6.31
C LYS A 66 -14.86 14.44 -5.92
N PHE A 67 -14.00 14.80 -4.96
CA PHE A 67 -12.87 13.98 -4.49
C PHE A 67 -12.32 14.52 -3.15
N TRP A 68 -11.55 13.70 -2.47
CA TRP A 68 -10.68 14.09 -1.37
C TRP A 68 -9.27 14.33 -1.89
N LYS A 69 -8.60 15.33 -1.34
CA LYS A 69 -7.18 15.59 -1.60
C LYS A 69 -6.35 14.82 -0.59
N VAL A 70 -5.36 14.07 -1.06
CA VAL A 70 -4.44 13.28 -0.24
C VAL A 70 -3.03 13.53 -0.73
N ILE A 71 -2.10 13.76 0.21
CA ILE A 71 -0.68 13.97 -0.06
C ILE A 71 0.04 12.64 0.12
N ILE A 72 1.00 12.38 -0.77
CA ILE A 72 2.11 11.44 -0.55
C ILE A 72 3.35 12.29 -0.29
N GLU A 73 3.94 12.09 0.88
CA GLU A 73 5.18 12.76 1.30
C GLU A 73 6.40 12.17 0.57
N ASP A 74 7.45 12.97 0.43
CA ASP A 74 8.72 12.51 -0.15
C ASP A 74 9.38 11.47 0.78
N PRO A 75 9.74 10.29 0.28
CA PRO A 75 10.33 9.25 1.12
C PRO A 75 11.71 9.59 1.72
N ASP A 76 12.38 10.61 1.23
CA ASP A 76 13.68 11.06 1.76
C ASP A 76 13.58 12.35 2.60
N ASP A 77 12.44 13.04 2.53
CA ASP A 77 12.23 14.30 3.25
C ASP A 77 10.75 14.50 3.57
N GLU A 78 10.31 14.03 4.73
CA GLU A 78 8.90 14.11 5.18
C GLU A 78 8.34 15.53 5.28
N THR A 79 9.20 16.57 5.18
CA THR A 79 8.75 17.96 5.14
C THR A 79 8.32 18.40 3.75
N LYS A 80 8.51 17.56 2.73
CA LYS A 80 8.16 17.82 1.34
C LYS A 80 7.06 16.90 0.84
N ASP A 81 6.19 17.48 0.06
CA ASP A 81 5.19 16.74 -0.70
C ASP A 81 5.83 16.14 -1.95
N LEU A 82 5.44 14.92 -2.30
CA LEU A 82 5.81 14.26 -3.55
C LEU A 82 4.69 14.33 -4.57
N PHE A 83 3.47 13.99 -4.14
CA PHE A 83 2.26 14.06 -4.97
C PHE A 83 1.08 14.59 -4.17
N LEU A 84 0.28 15.45 -4.80
CA LEU A 84 -1.08 15.73 -4.36
C LEU A 84 -2.04 14.91 -5.23
N LEU A 85 -2.79 14.00 -4.60
CA LEU A 85 -3.70 13.08 -5.28
C LEU A 85 -5.17 13.42 -5.03
N LYS A 86 -6.03 13.02 -5.97
CA LYS A 86 -7.49 12.99 -5.81
C LYS A 86 -7.98 11.58 -5.57
N LEU A 87 -8.74 11.37 -4.50
CA LEU A 87 -9.41 10.11 -4.20
C LEU A 87 -10.93 10.29 -4.22
N SER A 88 -11.62 9.48 -5.00
CA SER A 88 -13.09 9.43 -5.05
C SER A 88 -13.56 7.99 -4.96
N ASN A 89 -14.17 7.62 -3.83
CA ASN A 89 -14.59 6.25 -3.52
C ASN A 89 -13.47 5.21 -3.66
N LYS A 90 -12.24 5.65 -3.49
CA LYS A 90 -11.02 4.85 -3.56
C LYS A 90 -10.25 4.91 -2.24
N SER A 91 -9.38 3.96 -2.07
CA SER A 91 -8.42 3.88 -0.97
C SER A 91 -7.02 3.93 -1.54
N ILE A 92 -6.10 4.50 -0.79
CA ILE A 92 -4.66 4.45 -1.06
C ILE A 92 -3.95 3.86 0.15
N SER A 93 -2.97 3.00 -0.11
CA SER A 93 -2.03 2.54 0.91
C SER A 93 -0.60 2.78 0.45
N VAL A 94 0.22 3.25 1.38
CA VAL A 94 1.63 3.57 1.14
C VAL A 94 2.51 2.68 2.01
N SER A 95 3.44 1.99 1.36
CA SER A 95 4.49 1.20 1.98
C SER A 95 5.84 1.88 1.75
N GLY A 96 6.64 1.99 2.80
CA GLY A 96 7.98 2.60 2.76
C GLY A 96 8.80 2.20 3.98
N ASN A 97 10.08 2.54 3.97
CA ASN A 97 11.00 2.17 5.05
C ASN A 97 11.22 3.28 6.08
N ASN A 98 10.69 4.50 5.85
CA ASN A 98 11.06 5.67 6.67
C ASN A 98 10.55 5.60 8.11
N ASN A 99 9.34 5.07 8.33
CA ASN A 99 8.68 5.09 9.64
C ASN A 99 8.85 3.81 10.46
N SER A 100 9.53 2.79 9.91
CA SER A 100 9.71 1.50 10.60
C SER A 100 11.00 0.84 10.13
N PHE A 101 12.06 1.01 10.88
CA PHE A 101 13.37 0.42 10.60
C PHE A 101 14.01 -0.10 11.88
N ILE A 102 14.99 -1.01 11.72
CA ILE A 102 15.87 -1.47 12.77
C ILE A 102 17.28 -0.96 12.44
N SER A 103 17.93 -0.31 13.40
CA SER A 103 19.33 0.13 13.25
C SER A 103 20.28 -0.97 13.73
N ILE A 104 21.17 -1.42 12.85
CA ILE A 104 22.23 -2.38 13.17
C ILE A 104 23.57 -1.79 12.69
N ASN A 105 24.51 -1.61 13.60
CA ASN A 105 25.85 -1.03 13.31
C ASN A 105 25.82 0.33 12.61
N GLY A 106 24.79 1.16 12.89
CA GLY A 106 24.63 2.48 12.28
C GLY A 106 23.94 2.47 10.91
N GLU A 107 23.55 1.32 10.38
CA GLU A 107 22.75 1.20 9.17
C GLU A 107 21.28 0.91 9.51
N ASN A 108 20.37 1.56 8.80
CA ASN A 108 18.93 1.40 8.96
C ASN A 108 18.39 0.36 7.98
N TYR A 109 17.72 -0.64 8.51
CA TYR A 109 17.10 -1.73 7.76
C TYR A 109 15.59 -1.63 7.85
N GLY A 110 14.92 -1.48 6.72
CA GLY A 110 13.47 -1.42 6.66
C GLY A 110 12.80 -2.73 7.10
N HIS A 111 11.56 -2.64 7.52
CA HIS A 111 10.80 -3.77 8.05
C HIS A 111 10.17 -4.68 6.98
N ILE A 112 10.13 -4.26 5.70
CA ILE A 112 9.56 -5.05 4.61
C ILE A 112 10.63 -5.96 4.02
N ILE A 113 10.60 -7.21 4.44
CA ILE A 113 11.59 -8.23 4.06
C ILE A 113 11.20 -8.90 2.75
N SER A 114 12.19 -9.05 1.85
CA SER A 114 12.02 -9.82 0.62
C SER A 114 11.97 -11.33 0.94
N PRO A 115 10.90 -12.04 0.56
CA PRO A 115 10.83 -13.48 0.79
C PRO A 115 11.86 -14.29 -0.03
N LYS A 116 12.44 -13.69 -1.08
CA LYS A 116 13.46 -14.33 -1.92
C LYS A 116 14.85 -14.28 -1.30
N THR A 117 15.18 -13.18 -0.65
CA THR A 117 16.55 -12.94 -0.15
C THR A 117 16.67 -13.03 1.39
N GLY A 118 15.55 -12.84 2.11
CA GLY A 118 15.54 -12.71 3.55
C GLY A 118 16.04 -11.36 4.07
N PHE A 119 16.36 -10.42 3.18
CA PHE A 119 16.80 -9.07 3.51
C PHE A 119 15.74 -8.02 3.22
N PRO A 120 15.80 -6.84 3.86
CA PRO A 120 14.93 -5.71 3.57
C PRO A 120 14.98 -5.30 2.10
N GLY A 121 13.82 -4.89 1.58
CA GLY A 121 13.73 -4.29 0.25
C GLY A 121 14.40 -2.93 0.20
N LYS A 122 14.86 -2.55 -1.00
CA LYS A 122 15.58 -1.30 -1.22
C LYS A 122 14.72 -0.19 -1.81
N ASN A 123 13.51 -0.51 -2.29
CA ASN A 123 12.60 0.51 -2.79
C ASN A 123 12.26 1.51 -1.67
N LYS A 124 12.11 2.76 -2.04
CA LYS A 124 11.85 3.84 -1.09
C LYS A 124 10.37 3.96 -0.74
N LEU A 125 9.52 3.82 -1.74
CA LEU A 125 8.08 3.98 -1.58
C LEU A 125 7.32 3.14 -2.62
N LEU A 126 6.23 2.53 -2.21
CA LEU A 126 5.20 2.01 -3.09
C LEU A 126 3.82 2.48 -2.58
N ALA A 127 3.12 3.26 -3.39
CA ALA A 127 1.74 3.61 -3.15
C ALA A 127 0.82 2.86 -4.11
N VAL A 128 -0.27 2.30 -3.58
CA VAL A 128 -1.28 1.55 -4.35
C VAL A 128 -2.66 2.08 -4.07
N ILE A 129 -3.44 2.33 -5.14
CA ILE A 129 -4.83 2.79 -5.11
C ILE A 129 -5.75 1.65 -5.54
N SER A 130 -6.87 1.47 -4.82
CA SER A 130 -7.92 0.49 -5.11
C SER A 130 -9.27 0.96 -4.57
N SER A 131 -10.35 0.28 -4.92
CA SER A 131 -11.66 0.48 -4.29
C SER A 131 -11.73 -0.09 -2.86
N SER A 132 -10.80 -0.99 -2.48
CA SER A 132 -10.67 -1.61 -1.17
C SER A 132 -9.38 -1.18 -0.48
N ALA A 133 -9.47 -0.74 0.77
CA ALA A 133 -8.31 -0.43 1.59
C ALA A 133 -7.45 -1.67 1.85
N PHE A 134 -8.09 -2.81 2.12
CA PHE A 134 -7.41 -4.08 2.30
C PHE A 134 -6.60 -4.47 1.05
N LYS A 135 -7.21 -4.34 -0.14
CA LYS A 135 -6.54 -4.67 -1.39
C LYS A 135 -5.34 -3.75 -1.64
N SER A 136 -5.50 -2.43 -1.47
CA SER A 136 -4.39 -1.49 -1.65
C SER A 136 -3.23 -1.77 -0.71
N ASP A 137 -3.50 -2.11 0.56
CA ASP A 137 -2.48 -2.37 1.58
C ASP A 137 -1.72 -3.68 1.34
N VAL A 138 -2.45 -4.77 1.04
CA VAL A 138 -1.85 -6.07 0.70
C VAL A 138 -0.90 -5.94 -0.50
N PHE A 139 -1.32 -5.20 -1.54
CA PHE A 139 -0.49 -5.06 -2.74
C PHE A 139 0.62 -4.02 -2.60
N SER A 140 0.46 -2.97 -1.81
CA SER A 140 1.57 -2.04 -1.52
C SER A 140 2.71 -2.73 -0.77
N THR A 141 2.39 -3.66 0.14
CA THR A 141 3.40 -4.46 0.85
C THR A 141 3.94 -5.59 -0.04
N GLY A 142 3.04 -6.32 -0.72
CA GLY A 142 3.40 -7.51 -1.49
C GLY A 142 4.26 -7.23 -2.73
N LEU A 143 4.06 -6.07 -3.37
CA LEU A 143 4.84 -5.66 -4.55
C LEU A 143 6.03 -4.78 -4.20
N TYR A 144 6.23 -4.42 -2.93
CA TYR A 144 7.27 -3.48 -2.51
C TYR A 144 8.68 -3.90 -2.94
N ASN A 145 8.96 -5.19 -2.99
CA ASN A 145 10.27 -5.73 -3.36
C ASN A 145 10.44 -6.01 -4.87
N PHE A 146 9.50 -5.59 -5.70
CA PHE A 146 9.58 -5.79 -7.15
C PHE A 146 10.53 -4.77 -7.79
N SER A 147 11.14 -5.16 -8.94
CA SER A 147 11.77 -4.18 -9.82
C SER A 147 10.72 -3.27 -10.45
N GLY A 148 11.11 -2.09 -10.95
CA GLY A 148 10.16 -1.19 -11.59
C GLY A 148 9.39 -1.83 -12.76
N CYS A 149 10.07 -2.62 -13.61
CA CYS A 149 9.44 -3.30 -14.73
C CYS A 149 8.46 -4.40 -14.27
N ASP A 150 8.89 -5.25 -13.31
CA ASP A 150 8.02 -6.31 -12.77
C ASP A 150 6.81 -5.72 -12.04
N PHE A 151 7.00 -4.60 -11.33
CA PHE A 151 5.92 -3.87 -10.70
C PHE A 151 4.87 -3.40 -11.72
N ILE A 152 5.29 -2.70 -12.79
CA ILE A 152 4.37 -2.23 -13.83
C ILE A 152 3.60 -3.39 -14.45
N GLN A 153 4.30 -4.45 -14.84
CA GLN A 153 3.67 -5.63 -15.42
C GLN A 153 2.66 -6.26 -14.47
N LYS A 154 3.03 -6.41 -13.20
CA LYS A 154 2.18 -7.07 -12.21
C LYS A 154 0.98 -6.23 -11.84
N ILE A 155 1.14 -4.95 -11.54
CA ILE A 155 0.04 -4.10 -11.10
C ILE A 155 -1.00 -3.91 -12.20
N ASN A 156 -0.57 -3.72 -13.45
CA ASN A 156 -1.46 -3.58 -14.61
C ASN A 156 -2.22 -4.88 -14.95
N SER A 157 -1.75 -6.04 -14.48
CA SER A 157 -2.43 -7.32 -14.67
C SER A 157 -3.55 -7.58 -13.67
N ILE A 158 -3.77 -6.70 -12.71
CA ILE A 158 -4.73 -6.89 -11.62
C ILE A 158 -5.78 -5.79 -11.68
N ASP A 159 -7.04 -6.19 -11.90
CA ASP A 159 -8.15 -5.25 -11.94
C ASP A 159 -8.24 -4.39 -10.68
N ASP A 160 -8.63 -3.11 -10.86
CA ASP A 160 -8.85 -2.14 -9.79
C ASP A 160 -7.59 -1.85 -8.95
N LEU A 161 -6.40 -1.99 -9.54
CA LEU A 161 -5.15 -1.53 -8.94
C LEU A 161 -4.47 -0.48 -9.80
N GLU A 162 -4.07 0.61 -9.17
CA GLU A 162 -3.16 1.60 -9.73
C GLU A 162 -2.07 1.90 -8.70
N GLY A 163 -0.86 2.21 -9.16
CA GLY A 163 0.21 2.46 -8.19
C GLY A 163 1.42 3.19 -8.76
N VAL A 164 2.24 3.67 -7.84
CA VAL A 164 3.54 4.28 -8.13
C VAL A 164 4.60 3.67 -7.23
N LEU A 165 5.70 3.23 -7.83
CA LEU A 165 6.88 2.73 -7.15
C LEU A 165 8.03 3.73 -7.31
N ILE A 166 8.74 3.99 -6.23
CA ILE A 166 10.01 4.75 -6.23
C ILE A 166 11.10 3.81 -5.74
N ASN A 167 12.08 3.58 -6.59
CA ASN A 167 13.20 2.70 -6.25
C ASN A 167 14.31 3.42 -5.45
N GLU A 168 15.36 2.67 -5.08
CA GLU A 168 16.51 3.18 -4.34
C GLU A 168 17.25 4.34 -5.04
N LYS A 169 17.17 4.41 -6.37
CA LYS A 169 17.78 5.46 -7.21
C LYS A 169 16.86 6.65 -7.47
N ARG A 170 15.69 6.69 -6.83
CA ARG A 170 14.64 7.69 -7.07
C ARG A 170 14.00 7.63 -8.47
N GLU A 171 14.18 6.55 -9.21
CA GLU A 171 13.43 6.34 -10.44
C GLU A 171 11.98 6.04 -10.10
N ILE A 172 11.05 6.65 -10.84
CA ILE A 172 9.61 6.57 -10.57
C ILE A 172 8.92 5.76 -11.65
N PHE A 173 8.21 4.73 -11.23
CA PHE A 173 7.48 3.80 -12.09
C PHE A 173 5.98 3.91 -11.80
N TYR A 174 5.19 4.19 -12.81
CA TYR A 174 3.74 4.35 -12.71
C TYR A 174 3.02 3.18 -13.36
N SER A 175 1.91 2.74 -12.77
CA SER A 175 0.93 1.95 -13.50
C SER A 175 0.24 2.80 -14.57
N GLU A 176 -0.49 2.14 -15.46
CA GLU A 176 -1.06 2.75 -16.67
C GLU A 176 -1.89 4.00 -16.40
N ASN A 177 -2.76 3.98 -15.40
CA ASN A 177 -3.68 5.08 -15.12
C ASN A 177 -3.39 5.81 -13.79
N PHE A 178 -2.30 5.53 -13.10
CA PHE A 178 -2.00 6.19 -11.83
C PHE A 178 -1.94 7.72 -11.96
N LYS A 179 -1.43 8.22 -13.09
CA LYS A 179 -1.30 9.66 -13.34
C LYS A 179 -2.65 10.40 -13.35
N ASP A 180 -3.74 9.70 -13.62
CA ASP A 180 -5.09 10.28 -13.58
C ASP A 180 -5.54 10.69 -12.16
N PHE A 181 -4.89 10.15 -11.15
CA PHE A 181 -5.12 10.52 -9.75
C PHE A 181 -4.29 11.73 -9.31
N ILE A 182 -3.26 12.14 -10.06
CA ILE A 182 -2.36 13.22 -9.68
C ILE A 182 -3.03 14.57 -9.98
N LEU A 183 -3.13 15.43 -8.97
CA LEU A 183 -3.49 16.84 -9.10
C LEU A 183 -2.25 17.72 -9.26
N GLU A 184 -1.22 17.46 -8.45
CA GLU A 184 0.04 18.18 -8.47
C GLU A 184 1.19 17.17 -8.27
N ASN A 185 2.27 17.39 -9.02
CA ASN A 185 3.46 16.56 -9.00
C ASN A 185 4.67 17.43 -8.63
N TYR A 186 5.31 17.12 -7.51
CA TYR A 186 6.44 17.85 -6.95
C TYR A 186 7.78 17.11 -7.14
N THR A 187 7.80 16.03 -7.95
CA THR A 187 9.00 15.22 -8.22
C THR A 187 9.99 15.95 -9.14
N LYS A 188 10.55 17.06 -8.71
CA LYS A 188 11.58 17.78 -9.47
C LYS A 188 12.98 17.50 -8.94
#